data_93317bfe06d4677cadfa44addce34565
#
_entry.id   93317bfe06d4677cadfa44addce34565
#
_cell.length_a   1.000
_cell.length_b   1.000
_cell.length_c   1.000
_cell.angle_alpha   90.00
_cell.angle_beta   90.00
_cell.angle_gamma   90.00
#
_symmetry.space_group_name_H-M   'P 1'
#
loop_
_entity.id
_entity.type
_entity.pdbx_description
1 polymer ?
#
loop_
_entity_poly.entity_id
_entity_poly.type
_entity_poly.pdbx_seq_one_letter_code
_entity_poly.pdbx_strand_id
1 'polypeptide(L)' 'MPRKVRELVRDLQKAGFYEIPGGGKGGHRKFTHTQYAGAVTLSGQLGDDAKPYQERQAKRAIEQVNYEEK' A
#
# COMPACT_ATOMS: atom_id res chain seq x y z
N MET A 1 6.20 5.41 -17.13
CA MET A 1 6.65 4.05 -16.78
C MET A 1 5.87 3.55 -15.59
N PRO A 2 5.40 2.30 -15.62
CA PRO A 2 4.68 1.79 -14.46
C PRO A 2 5.63 1.64 -13.28
N ARG A 3 5.08 1.84 -12.09
CA ARG A 3 5.85 1.67 -10.88
C ARG A 3 5.85 0.20 -10.48
N LYS A 4 6.87 -0.20 -9.76
CA LYS A 4 6.94 -1.56 -9.24
C LYS A 4 6.15 -1.65 -7.95
N VAL A 5 5.65 -2.85 -7.65
CA VAL A 5 4.91 -3.07 -6.41
C VAL A 5 5.75 -2.66 -5.20
N ARG A 6 7.05 -2.95 -5.23
CA ARG A 6 7.92 -2.58 -4.09
C ARG A 6 7.99 -1.07 -3.87
N GLU A 7 7.79 -0.28 -4.93
CA GLU A 7 7.77 1.17 -4.76
C GLU A 7 6.52 1.63 -4.04
N LEU A 8 5.39 0.99 -4.32
CA LEU A 8 4.17 1.28 -3.58
C LEU A 8 4.30 0.89 -2.12
N VAL A 9 4.91 -0.26 -1.86
CA VAL A 9 5.16 -0.70 -0.49
C VAL A 9 6.02 0.33 0.24
N ARG A 10 7.07 0.80 -0.41
CA ARG A 10 7.95 1.80 0.19
C ARG A 10 7.20 3.08 0.50
N ASP A 11 6.37 3.55 -0.44
CA ASP A 11 5.60 4.77 -0.23
C ASP A 11 4.63 4.62 0.92
N LEU A 12 3.96 3.47 1.02
CA LEU A 12 3.06 3.21 2.12
C LEU A 12 3.81 3.21 3.45
N GLN A 13 4.97 2.56 3.50
CA GLN A 13 5.76 2.53 4.73
C GLN A 13 6.24 3.91 5.14
N LYS A 14 6.61 4.74 4.18
CA LYS A 14 7.02 6.10 4.48
C LYS A 14 5.88 6.91 5.07
N ALA A 15 4.66 6.61 4.69
CA ALA A 15 3.48 7.29 5.22
C ALA A 15 3.03 6.73 6.56
N GLY A 16 3.70 5.71 7.07
CA GLY A 16 3.36 5.13 8.37
C GLY A 16 2.51 3.88 8.31
N PHE A 17 2.25 3.38 7.11
CA PHE A 17 1.55 2.09 6.98
C PHE A 17 2.47 0.94 7.35
N TYR A 18 1.89 -0.12 7.86
CA TYR A 18 2.64 -1.32 8.17
C TYR A 18 1.89 -2.53 7.64
N GLU A 19 2.67 -3.56 7.32
CA GLU A 19 2.10 -4.80 6.78
C GLU A 19 1.48 -5.62 7.90
N ILE A 20 0.29 -6.16 7.64
CA ILE A 20 -0.42 -7.01 8.61
C ILE A 20 0.20 -8.40 8.53
N PRO A 21 0.79 -8.91 9.64
CA PRO A 21 1.41 -10.23 9.63
C PRO A 21 0.38 -11.31 9.36
N GLY A 22 0.75 -12.27 8.50
CA GLY A 22 -0.09 -13.40 8.18
C GLY A 22 -1.30 -13.05 7.34
N GLY A 23 -1.40 -11.82 6.89
CA GLY A 23 -2.57 -11.38 6.14
C GLY A 23 -2.56 -11.73 4.67
N GLY A 24 -1.45 -12.27 4.16
CA GLY A 24 -1.35 -12.53 2.74
C GLY A 24 -0.89 -13.93 2.44
N LYS A 25 -1.52 -14.55 1.47
CA LYS A 25 -1.07 -15.81 0.89
C LYS A 25 -0.97 -15.60 -0.61
N GLY A 26 -0.03 -16.29 -1.25
CA GLY A 26 0.08 -16.23 -2.69
C GLY A 26 0.44 -14.87 -3.23
N GLY A 27 1.23 -14.11 -2.52
CA GLY A 27 1.70 -12.82 -3.00
C GLY A 27 0.82 -11.64 -2.66
N HIS A 28 -0.27 -11.87 -1.91
CA HIS A 28 -1.11 -10.75 -1.46
C HIS A 28 -0.52 -10.18 -0.18
N ARG A 29 -0.46 -8.84 -0.11
CA ARG A 29 0.05 -8.13 1.05
C ARG A 29 -0.96 -7.08 1.48
N LYS A 30 -1.23 -7.00 2.78
CA LYS A 30 -2.16 -6.01 3.30
C LYS A 30 -1.42 -5.03 4.19
N PHE A 31 -1.70 -3.76 4.01
CA PHE A 31 -1.09 -2.69 4.78
C PHE A 31 -2.17 -1.86 5.43
N THR A 32 -1.93 -1.45 6.66
CA THR A 32 -2.88 -0.63 7.39
C THR A 32 -2.16 0.49 8.13
N HIS A 33 -2.94 1.42 8.66
CA HIS A 33 -2.42 2.59 9.39
C HIS A 33 -3.41 2.91 10.49
N THR A 34 -2.92 3.39 11.63
CA THR A 34 -3.79 3.70 12.76
C THR A 34 -4.88 4.71 12.41
N GLN A 35 -4.61 5.58 11.45
CA GLN A 35 -5.56 6.61 11.04
C GLN A 35 -6.26 6.28 9.74
N TYR A 36 -6.10 5.07 9.24
CA TYR A 36 -6.73 4.66 7.99
C TYR A 36 -7.73 3.55 8.27
N ALA A 37 -8.98 3.79 7.92
CA ALA A 37 -10.03 2.79 8.10
C ALA A 37 -9.94 1.74 7.00
N GLY A 38 -9.58 0.52 7.37
CA GLY A 38 -9.45 -0.56 6.41
C GLY A 38 -7.99 -0.87 6.11
N ALA A 39 -7.77 -1.44 4.95
CA ALA A 39 -6.42 -1.86 4.57
C ALA A 39 -6.22 -1.71 3.06
N VAL A 40 -4.97 -1.48 2.68
CA VAL A 40 -4.58 -1.46 1.27
C VAL A 40 -4.04 -2.84 0.93
N THR A 41 -4.63 -3.50 -0.06
CA THR A 41 -4.18 -4.82 -0.48
C THR A 41 -3.41 -4.70 -1.78
N LEU A 42 -2.19 -5.18 -1.77
CA LEU A 42 -1.36 -5.23 -2.97
C LEU A 42 -1.13 -6.68 -3.35
N SER A 43 -1.30 -6.99 -4.61
CA SER A 43 -1.07 -8.33 -5.12
C SER A 43 0.13 -8.32 -6.07
N GLY A 44 0.73 -9.51 -6.25
CA GLY A 44 1.89 -9.65 -7.09
C GLY A 44 3.16 -9.61 -6.28
N GLN A 45 4.28 -9.80 -6.97
CA GLN A 45 5.57 -9.83 -6.32
C GLN A 45 6.19 -8.45 -6.33
N LEU A 46 7.17 -8.24 -5.45
CA LEU A 46 7.77 -6.92 -5.30
C LEU A 46 8.38 -6.41 -6.61
N GLY A 47 8.87 -7.31 -7.45
CA GLY A 47 9.47 -6.92 -8.72
C GLY A 47 8.48 -6.74 -9.86
N ASP A 48 7.22 -7.04 -9.62
CA ASP A 48 6.19 -6.90 -10.67
C ASP A 48 5.80 -5.44 -10.86
N ASP A 49 5.33 -5.13 -12.04
CA ASP A 49 4.77 -3.81 -12.31
C ASP A 49 3.44 -3.66 -11.57
N ALA A 50 3.27 -2.55 -10.90
CA ALA A 50 2.01 -2.26 -10.24
C ALA A 50 0.95 -1.93 -11.28
N LYS A 51 -0.28 -2.39 -11.02
CA LYS A 51 -1.39 -2.06 -11.90
C LYS A 51 -1.93 -0.68 -11.57
N PRO A 52 -2.56 0.00 -12.54
CA PRO A 52 -3.04 1.37 -12.29
C PRO A 52 -3.98 1.48 -11.08
N TYR A 53 -4.85 0.50 -10.86
CA TYR A 53 -5.74 0.57 -9.72
C TYR A 53 -4.99 0.47 -8.39
N GLN A 54 -3.87 -0.27 -8.39
CA GLN A 54 -3.05 -0.38 -7.18
C GLN A 54 -2.36 0.95 -6.87
N GLU A 55 -1.87 1.61 -7.92
CA GLU A 55 -1.23 2.92 -7.73
C GLU A 55 -2.22 3.93 -7.18
N ARG A 56 -3.45 3.94 -7.72
CA ARG A 56 -4.47 4.85 -7.25
C ARG A 56 -4.87 4.56 -5.82
N GLN A 57 -4.99 3.28 -5.49
CA GLN A 57 -5.39 2.87 -4.14
C GLN A 57 -4.35 3.29 -3.11
N ALA A 58 -3.07 3.04 -3.40
CA ALA A 58 -2.00 3.42 -2.50
C ALA A 58 -1.95 4.94 -2.34
N LYS A 59 -2.07 5.66 -3.44
CA LYS A 59 -2.03 7.12 -3.40
C LYS A 59 -3.16 7.68 -2.55
N ARG A 60 -4.37 7.16 -2.73
CA ARG A 60 -5.52 7.62 -1.95
C ARG A 60 -5.32 7.38 -0.47
N ALA A 61 -4.82 6.19 -0.12
CA ALA A 61 -4.60 5.86 1.27
C ALA A 61 -3.58 6.79 1.91
N ILE A 62 -2.49 7.05 1.19
CA ILE A 62 -1.45 7.94 1.70
C ILE A 62 -1.98 9.35 1.86
N GLU A 63 -2.75 9.83 0.89
CA GLU A 63 -3.30 11.18 0.98
C GLU A 63 -4.26 11.32 2.15
N GLN A 64 -5.02 10.27 2.42
CA GLN A 64 -5.98 10.31 3.50
C GLN A 64 -5.30 10.45 4.86
N VAL A 65 -4.26 9.65 5.10
CA VAL A 65 -3.57 9.74 6.39
C VAL A 65 -2.77 11.03 6.51
N ASN A 66 -2.18 11.50 5.42
CA ASN A 66 -1.46 12.76 5.44
C ASN A 66 -2.40 13.92 5.76
N TYR A 67 -3.59 13.88 5.20
CA TYR A 67 -4.57 14.92 5.45
C TYR A 67 -4.96 14.97 6.91
N GLU A 68 -5.13 13.80 7.52
CA GLU A 68 -5.58 13.73 8.90
C GLU A 68 -4.50 14.05 9.91
N GLU A 69 -3.24 13.94 9.51
CA GLU A 69 -2.14 14.26 10.39
C GLU A 69 -1.94 15.75 10.59
N LYS A 70 -2.63 16.56 9.84
CA LYS A 70 -2.60 17.99 10.04
C LYS A 70 -3.55 18.42 11.18
#